data_db291453a716f19178b9cf585cdd05e0
#
_entry.id   db291453a716f19178b9cf585cdd05e0
#
_cell.length_a   1.000
_cell.length_b   1.000
_cell.length_c   1.000
_cell.angle_alpha   90.00
_cell.angle_beta   90.00
_cell.angle_gamma   90.00
#
_symmetry.space_group_name_H-M   'P 1'
#
loop_
_entity.id
_entity.type
_entity.pdbx_description
1 polymer ?
#
loop_
_entity_poly.entity_id
_entity_poly.type
_entity_poly.pdbx_seq_one_letter_code
_entity_poly.pdbx_strand_id
1 'polypeptide(L)'
;LYSFLTSVVFILFSISGVRLFDGLNLTMTVISSGGFLPTNSLSQIIRTNIQEIVLILSFLISMLNIFFIYNLFTKKNILREHYEDFFIIVLAIFFSIVLLLSVDSLNIFQSLVNVFSSIGTSGIGIGEVSNSFSLYLLFLTIIGGSIISTTSGIKPLRIYILIKSSF
;
A
#
# COMPACT_ATOMS: atom_id res chain seq x y z
N LEU A 1 -9.35 0.24 -17.03
CA LEU A 1 -8.08 0.52 -16.37
C LEU A 1 -7.88 -0.38 -15.15
N TYR A 2 -8.85 -0.50 -14.22
CA TYR A 2 -8.76 -1.38 -13.05
C TYR A 2 -8.47 -2.83 -13.42
N SER A 3 -9.20 -3.41 -14.39
CA SER A 3 -8.97 -4.78 -14.86
C SER A 3 -7.54 -4.97 -15.41
N PHE A 4 -6.99 -3.95 -16.06
CA PHE A 4 -5.60 -3.97 -16.53
C PHE A 4 -4.62 -3.99 -15.35
N LEU A 5 -4.80 -3.12 -14.34
CA LEU A 5 -3.95 -3.11 -13.14
C LEU A 5 -4.04 -4.44 -12.38
N THR A 6 -5.24 -5.00 -12.24
CA THR A 6 -5.44 -6.32 -11.63
C THR A 6 -4.65 -7.41 -12.38
N SER A 7 -4.71 -7.40 -13.71
CA SER A 7 -3.96 -8.36 -14.53
C SER A 7 -2.44 -8.19 -14.37
N VAL A 8 -1.95 -6.95 -14.35
CA VAL A 8 -0.51 -6.67 -14.15
C VAL A 8 -0.04 -7.17 -12.78
N VAL A 9 -0.76 -6.86 -11.70
CA VAL A 9 -0.41 -7.28 -10.34
C VAL A 9 -0.47 -8.81 -10.22
N PHE A 10 -1.47 -9.46 -10.83
CA PHE A 10 -1.56 -10.92 -10.86
C PHE A 10 -0.37 -11.58 -11.56
N ILE A 11 0.05 -11.02 -12.69
CA ILE A 11 1.24 -11.50 -13.42
C ILE A 11 2.50 -11.33 -12.56
N LEU A 12 2.66 -10.22 -11.86
CA LEU A 12 3.79 -9.98 -10.96
C LEU A 12 3.86 -11.03 -9.84
N PHE A 13 2.73 -11.35 -9.19
CA PHE A 13 2.68 -12.43 -8.19
C PHE A 13 2.99 -13.80 -8.79
N SER A 14 2.49 -14.09 -9.99
CA SER A 14 2.76 -15.36 -10.67
C SER A 14 4.25 -15.54 -11.01
N ILE A 15 4.91 -14.48 -11.49
CA ILE A 15 6.35 -14.48 -11.80
C ILE A 15 7.18 -14.62 -10.51
N SER A 16 6.74 -14.04 -9.38
CA SER A 16 7.44 -14.16 -8.10
C SER A 16 7.35 -15.56 -7.46
N GLY A 17 6.63 -16.50 -8.08
CA GLY A 17 6.49 -17.86 -7.60
C GLY A 17 5.42 -18.06 -6.52
N VAL A 18 4.50 -17.11 -6.36
CA VAL A 18 3.30 -17.30 -5.52
C VAL A 18 2.35 -18.24 -6.23
N ARG A 19 1.68 -19.17 -5.50
CA ARG A 19 0.69 -20.08 -6.08
C ARG A 19 -0.41 -19.27 -6.78
N LEU A 20 -0.85 -19.71 -7.94
CA LEU A 20 -1.84 -18.99 -8.75
C LEU A 20 -3.11 -18.62 -7.97
N PHE A 21 -3.64 -19.54 -7.17
CA PHE A 21 -4.82 -19.28 -6.34
C PHE A 21 -4.56 -18.19 -5.26
N ASP A 22 -3.44 -18.28 -4.56
CA ASP A 22 -3.05 -17.31 -3.54
C ASP A 22 -2.72 -15.95 -4.18
N GLY A 23 -2.02 -15.96 -5.32
CA GLY A 23 -1.71 -14.77 -6.10
C GLY A 23 -2.96 -14.04 -6.60
N LEU A 24 -3.99 -14.78 -7.06
CA LEU A 24 -5.25 -14.19 -7.47
C LEU A 24 -5.98 -13.54 -6.27
N ASN A 25 -6.05 -14.24 -5.14
CA ASN A 25 -6.66 -13.69 -3.92
C ASN A 25 -5.92 -12.46 -3.40
N LEU A 26 -4.56 -12.49 -3.36
CA LEU A 26 -3.75 -11.33 -2.98
C LEU A 26 -3.96 -10.14 -3.93
N THR A 27 -4.00 -10.40 -5.24
CA THR A 27 -4.26 -9.35 -6.22
C THR A 27 -5.61 -8.69 -5.99
N MET A 28 -6.66 -9.49 -5.82
CA MET A 28 -8.00 -8.97 -5.55
C MET A 28 -8.03 -8.18 -4.24
N THR A 29 -7.44 -8.70 -3.17
CA THR A 29 -7.36 -8.05 -1.87
C THR A 29 -6.62 -6.72 -1.91
N VAL A 30 -5.49 -6.65 -2.59
CA VAL A 30 -4.68 -5.42 -2.69
C VAL A 30 -5.39 -4.36 -3.53
N ILE A 31 -5.90 -4.73 -4.70
CA ILE A 31 -6.56 -3.76 -5.61
C ILE A 31 -7.91 -3.30 -5.09
N SER A 32 -8.67 -4.16 -4.41
CA SER A 32 -9.95 -3.76 -3.81
C SER A 32 -9.82 -3.18 -2.40
N SER A 33 -8.61 -3.19 -1.82
CA SER A 33 -8.37 -2.83 -0.40
C SER A 33 -9.25 -3.63 0.58
N GLY A 34 -9.50 -4.90 0.25
CA GLY A 34 -10.48 -5.73 0.96
C GLY A 34 -9.96 -6.43 2.22
N GLY A 35 -8.65 -6.65 2.35
CA GLY A 35 -8.02 -7.26 3.53
C GLY A 35 -8.23 -8.77 3.70
N PHE A 36 -8.83 -9.45 2.72
CA PHE A 36 -9.11 -10.89 2.82
C PHE A 36 -7.92 -11.73 2.36
N LEU A 37 -7.56 -12.73 3.17
CA LEU A 37 -6.52 -13.69 2.87
C LEU A 37 -7.14 -15.10 2.75
N PRO A 38 -6.64 -15.96 1.86
CA PRO A 38 -7.05 -17.36 1.76
C PRO A 38 -6.48 -18.23 2.88
N THR A 39 -5.56 -17.69 3.69
CA THR A 39 -4.86 -18.36 4.80
C THR A 39 -4.95 -17.52 6.07
N ASN A 40 -4.62 -18.10 7.22
CA ASN A 40 -4.68 -17.43 8.52
C ASN A 40 -3.63 -16.30 8.67
N SER A 41 -2.55 -16.35 7.90
CA SER A 41 -1.50 -15.32 7.95
C SER A 41 -0.86 -15.11 6.58
N LEU A 42 -0.42 -13.89 6.32
CA LEU A 42 0.25 -13.52 5.07
C LEU A 42 1.61 -14.22 4.93
N SER A 43 2.30 -14.52 6.04
CA SER A 43 3.58 -15.24 6.07
C SER A 43 3.51 -16.69 5.55
N GLN A 44 2.32 -17.28 5.47
CA GLN A 44 2.14 -18.59 4.85
C GLN A 44 2.20 -18.52 3.32
N ILE A 45 1.85 -17.38 2.73
CA ILE A 45 1.81 -17.13 1.29
C ILE A 45 3.12 -16.51 0.82
N ILE A 46 3.56 -15.45 1.51
CA ILE A 46 4.76 -14.67 1.21
C ILE A 46 5.91 -15.20 2.07
N ARG A 47 6.92 -15.79 1.42
CA ARG A 47 8.02 -16.48 2.10
C ARG A 47 9.40 -15.94 1.71
N THR A 48 9.50 -15.21 0.62
CA THR A 48 10.76 -14.70 0.08
C THR A 48 10.74 -13.17 -0.01
N ASN A 49 11.92 -12.56 0.14
CA ASN A 49 12.07 -11.10 0.02
C ASN A 49 11.58 -10.57 -1.34
N ILE A 50 11.71 -11.38 -2.40
CA ILE A 50 11.20 -11.01 -3.74
C ILE A 50 9.68 -10.87 -3.72
N GLN A 51 8.99 -11.80 -3.06
CA GLN A 51 7.52 -11.76 -2.92
C GLN A 51 7.07 -10.55 -2.07
N GLU A 52 7.84 -10.20 -1.01
CA GLU A 52 7.58 -9.00 -0.21
C GLU A 52 7.74 -7.72 -1.04
N ILE A 53 8.78 -7.63 -1.89
CA ILE A 53 8.97 -6.49 -2.80
C ILE A 53 7.80 -6.38 -3.79
N VAL A 54 7.37 -7.50 -4.39
CA VAL A 54 6.21 -7.50 -5.30
C VAL A 54 4.94 -7.06 -4.58
N LEU A 55 4.77 -7.46 -3.33
CA LEU A 55 3.64 -7.04 -2.51
C LEU A 55 3.68 -5.53 -2.21
N ILE A 56 4.85 -4.97 -1.87
CA ILE A 56 5.04 -3.54 -1.67
C ILE A 56 4.71 -2.76 -2.95
N LEU A 57 5.20 -3.21 -4.10
CA LEU A 57 4.88 -2.60 -5.41
C LEU A 57 3.38 -2.65 -5.71
N SER A 58 2.72 -3.75 -5.35
CA SER A 58 1.28 -3.90 -5.53
C SER A 58 0.48 -2.92 -4.66
N PHE A 59 0.90 -2.69 -3.41
CA PHE A 59 0.31 -1.67 -2.55
C PHE A 59 0.58 -0.25 -3.07
N LEU A 60 1.78 0.03 -3.57
CA LEU A 60 2.07 1.31 -4.24
C LEU A 60 1.09 1.57 -5.38
N ILE A 61 0.85 0.58 -6.24
CA ILE A 61 -0.10 0.70 -7.35
C ILE A 61 -1.52 0.99 -6.84
N SER A 62 -1.93 0.39 -5.72
CA SER A 62 -3.28 0.58 -5.17
C SER A 62 -3.46 1.94 -4.47
N MET A 63 -2.43 2.46 -3.80
CA MET A 63 -2.54 3.70 -3.00
C MET A 63 -2.27 4.98 -3.79
N LEU A 64 -1.60 4.89 -4.94
CA LEU A 64 -1.32 6.02 -5.80
C LEU A 64 -2.48 6.34 -6.75
N ASN A 65 -2.49 7.56 -7.25
CA ASN A 65 -3.45 7.99 -8.25
C ASN A 65 -3.28 7.17 -9.54
N ILE A 66 -4.39 6.62 -10.03
CA ILE A 66 -4.41 5.83 -11.26
C ILE A 66 -3.85 6.62 -12.45
N PHE A 67 -4.12 7.93 -12.54
CA PHE A 67 -3.57 8.80 -13.58
C PHE A 67 -2.07 9.07 -13.39
N PHE A 68 -1.52 8.96 -12.18
CA PHE A 68 -0.08 9.04 -11.95
C PHE A 68 0.65 7.94 -12.71
N ILE A 69 0.17 6.70 -12.61
CA ILE A 69 0.74 5.56 -13.34
C ILE A 69 0.68 5.78 -14.86
N TYR A 70 -0.45 6.29 -15.36
CA TYR A 70 -0.58 6.61 -16.78
C TYR A 70 0.37 7.73 -17.21
N ASN A 71 0.49 8.79 -16.41
CA ASN A 71 1.34 9.94 -16.71
C ASN A 71 2.84 9.63 -16.64
N LEU A 72 3.26 8.62 -15.85
CA LEU A 72 4.64 8.14 -15.84
C LEU A 72 5.14 7.73 -17.25
N PHE A 73 4.24 7.23 -18.09
CA PHE A 73 4.58 6.78 -19.44
C PHE A 73 4.38 7.87 -20.50
N THR A 74 3.63 8.95 -20.23
CA THR A 74 3.15 9.88 -21.26
C THR A 74 3.59 11.33 -21.08
N LYS A 75 3.90 11.80 -19.86
CA LYS A 75 4.14 13.23 -19.57
C LYS A 75 5.53 13.52 -19.00
N LYS A 76 6.04 14.74 -19.32
CA LYS A 76 7.36 15.22 -18.83
C LYS A 76 7.33 15.93 -17.46
N ASN A 77 6.17 16.49 -17.02
CA ASN A 77 6.06 17.32 -15.81
C ASN A 77 5.21 16.64 -14.71
N ILE A 78 5.56 15.41 -14.35
CA ILE A 78 4.82 14.55 -13.42
C ILE A 78 4.78 15.17 -12.01
N LEU A 79 5.90 15.69 -11.52
CA LEU A 79 6.02 16.24 -10.16
C LEU A 79 5.00 17.34 -9.86
N ARG A 80 4.74 18.23 -10.84
CA ARG A 80 3.85 19.37 -10.64
C ARG A 80 2.37 19.00 -10.62
N GLU A 81 1.99 17.91 -11.26
CA GLU A 81 0.59 17.47 -11.35
C GLU A 81 0.22 16.47 -10.22
N HIS A 82 1.22 15.82 -9.58
CA HIS A 82 1.01 14.71 -8.65
C HIS A 82 1.69 14.93 -7.28
N TYR A 83 1.61 16.15 -6.73
CA TYR A 83 2.17 16.44 -5.40
C TYR A 83 1.62 15.53 -4.29
N GLU A 84 0.33 15.17 -4.38
CA GLU A 84 -0.33 14.31 -3.40
C GLU A 84 0.33 12.93 -3.38
N ASP A 85 0.58 12.34 -4.54
CA ASP A 85 1.18 11.01 -4.66
C ASP A 85 2.60 10.98 -4.09
N PHE A 86 3.41 12.00 -4.39
CA PHE A 86 4.75 12.14 -3.81
C PHE A 86 4.70 12.32 -2.28
N PHE A 87 3.78 13.13 -1.78
CA PHE A 87 3.59 13.31 -0.35
C PHE A 87 3.25 12.00 0.34
N ILE A 88 2.35 11.19 -0.22
CA ILE A 88 1.97 9.88 0.32
C ILE A 88 3.15 8.91 0.33
N ILE A 89 3.96 8.87 -0.73
CA ILE A 89 5.16 8.02 -0.78
C ILE A 89 6.15 8.42 0.33
N VAL A 90 6.45 9.71 0.46
CA VAL A 90 7.36 10.22 1.49
C VAL A 90 6.83 9.91 2.89
N LEU A 91 5.53 10.11 3.11
CA LEU A 91 4.85 9.79 4.35
C LEU A 91 4.93 8.29 4.67
N ALA A 92 4.69 7.42 3.69
CA ALA A 92 4.79 5.98 3.85
C ALA A 92 6.21 5.54 4.23
N ILE A 93 7.24 6.09 3.57
CA ILE A 93 8.65 5.80 3.89
C ILE A 93 8.99 6.28 5.30
N PHE A 94 8.60 7.50 5.66
CA PHE A 94 8.83 8.07 7.00
C PHE A 94 8.23 7.17 8.09
N PHE A 95 6.96 6.81 7.96
CA PHE A 95 6.30 5.94 8.91
C PHE A 95 6.84 4.52 8.95
N SER A 96 7.37 4.01 7.84
CA SER A 96 8.05 2.70 7.82
C SER A 96 9.36 2.74 8.61
N ILE A 97 10.11 3.82 8.53
CA ILE A 97 11.33 4.02 9.33
C ILE A 97 10.97 4.11 10.82
N VAL A 98 9.94 4.86 11.17
CA VAL A 98 9.48 4.97 12.57
C VAL A 98 9.07 3.60 13.12
N LEU A 99 8.32 2.80 12.34
CA LEU A 99 7.93 1.45 12.76
C LEU A 99 9.15 0.53 12.93
N LEU A 100 10.11 0.58 12.00
CA LEU A 100 11.33 -0.21 12.06
C LEU A 100 12.18 0.10 13.31
N LEU A 101 12.29 1.38 13.66
CA LEU A 101 13.04 1.82 14.85
C LEU A 101 12.33 1.49 16.18
N SER A 102 11.01 1.29 16.12
CA SER A 102 10.20 1.05 17.31
C SER A 102 9.96 -0.42 17.60
N VAL A 103 10.15 -1.31 16.63
CA VAL A 103 9.87 -2.75 16.73
C VAL A 103 11.08 -3.55 16.26
N ASP A 104 11.90 -4.01 17.21
CA ASP A 104 13.16 -4.74 16.93
C ASP A 104 12.96 -6.07 16.17
N SER A 105 11.75 -6.65 16.23
CA SER A 105 11.44 -7.93 15.58
C SER A 105 11.16 -7.85 14.08
N LEU A 106 10.99 -6.64 13.51
CA LEU A 106 10.62 -6.46 12.11
C LEU A 106 11.84 -6.18 11.23
N ASN A 107 11.85 -6.83 10.06
CA ASN A 107 12.76 -6.52 8.99
C ASN A 107 12.28 -5.27 8.20
N ILE A 108 13.20 -4.63 7.45
CA ILE A 108 12.89 -3.46 6.62
C ILE A 108 11.70 -3.72 5.67
N PHE A 109 11.68 -4.86 4.99
CA PHE A 109 10.60 -5.21 4.07
C PHE A 109 9.26 -5.42 4.79
N GLN A 110 9.28 -6.05 5.97
CA GLN A 110 8.07 -6.27 6.77
C GLN A 110 7.48 -4.95 7.29
N SER A 111 8.32 -4.01 7.74
CA SER A 111 7.85 -2.68 8.16
C SER A 111 7.24 -1.90 6.98
N LEU A 112 7.86 -1.96 5.80
CA LEU A 112 7.31 -1.39 4.57
C LEU A 112 5.95 -2.03 4.22
N VAL A 113 5.85 -3.36 4.21
CA VAL A 113 4.58 -4.06 3.92
C VAL A 113 3.49 -3.60 4.89
N ASN A 114 3.76 -3.56 6.20
CA ASN A 114 2.76 -3.20 7.21
C ASN A 114 2.26 -1.76 7.05
N VAL A 115 3.15 -0.80 6.79
CA VAL A 115 2.79 0.61 6.59
C VAL A 115 2.08 0.82 5.26
N PHE A 116 2.59 0.26 4.16
CA PHE A 116 1.97 0.39 2.84
C PHE A 116 0.58 -0.27 2.79
N SER A 117 0.44 -1.43 3.44
CA SER A 117 -0.85 -2.10 3.61
C SER A 117 -1.83 -1.25 4.42
N SER A 118 -1.37 -0.56 5.46
CA SER A 118 -2.21 0.32 6.28
C SER A 118 -2.66 1.55 5.50
N ILE A 119 -1.77 2.26 4.82
CA ILE A 119 -2.11 3.40 3.95
C ILE A 119 -2.97 2.92 2.77
N GLY A 120 -2.67 1.73 2.22
CA GLY A 120 -3.47 1.05 1.22
C GLY A 120 -4.84 0.56 1.72
N THR A 121 -5.13 0.75 3.02
CA THR A 121 -6.39 0.39 3.70
C THR A 121 -6.79 -1.09 3.58
N SER A 122 -5.85 -1.97 3.25
CA SER A 122 -6.09 -3.43 3.21
C SER A 122 -5.88 -4.11 4.56
N GLY A 123 -5.01 -3.56 5.43
CA GLY A 123 -4.84 -4.03 6.80
C GLY A 123 -4.21 -5.43 6.92
N ILE A 124 -3.61 -5.97 5.86
CA ILE A 124 -2.87 -7.23 5.89
C ILE A 124 -1.40 -6.97 6.21
N GLY A 125 -0.84 -7.71 7.17
CA GLY A 125 0.53 -7.49 7.62
C GLY A 125 1.36 -8.77 7.72
N ILE A 126 2.68 -8.59 7.86
CA ILE A 126 3.66 -9.65 8.10
C ILE A 126 4.34 -9.40 9.44
N GLY A 127 4.58 -10.48 10.19
CA GLY A 127 5.22 -10.42 11.51
C GLY A 127 4.25 -10.09 12.65
N GLU A 128 4.74 -10.20 13.86
CA GLU A 128 3.97 -9.88 15.07
C GLU A 128 4.18 -8.40 15.43
N VAL A 129 3.14 -7.63 15.25
CA VAL A 129 3.10 -6.22 15.68
C VAL A 129 2.37 -6.16 17.01
N SER A 130 3.02 -5.60 18.04
CA SER A 130 2.41 -5.47 19.37
C SER A 130 1.14 -4.60 19.34
N ASN A 131 0.23 -4.81 20.29
CA ASN A 131 -1.05 -4.09 20.39
C ASN A 131 -0.86 -2.55 20.40
N SER A 132 0.23 -2.06 20.95
CA SER A 132 0.54 -0.62 20.99
C SER A 132 0.75 -0.03 19.58
N PHE A 133 1.35 -0.80 18.68
CA PHE A 133 1.60 -0.37 17.30
C PHE A 133 0.40 -0.61 16.38
N SER A 134 -0.56 -1.44 16.78
CA SER A 134 -1.78 -1.61 15.99
C SER A 134 -2.59 -0.32 15.92
N LEU A 135 -2.64 0.50 16.97
CA LEU A 135 -3.25 1.83 16.96
C LEU A 135 -2.56 2.79 15.99
N TYR A 136 -1.21 2.73 15.93
CA TYR A 136 -0.42 3.50 14.98
C TYR A 136 -0.77 3.13 13.52
N LEU A 137 -0.83 1.85 13.19
CA LEU A 137 -1.22 1.38 11.87
C LEU A 137 -2.68 1.74 11.54
N LEU A 138 -3.58 1.68 12.52
CA LEU A 138 -4.97 2.10 12.37
C LEU A 138 -5.07 3.61 12.05
N PHE A 139 -4.25 4.45 12.67
CA PHE A 139 -4.19 5.88 12.33
C PHE A 139 -3.80 6.09 10.85
N LEU A 140 -2.86 5.31 10.33
CA LEU A 140 -2.47 5.38 8.92
C LEU A 140 -3.61 4.95 7.98
N THR A 141 -4.44 3.99 8.36
CA THR A 141 -5.61 3.59 7.55
C THR A 141 -6.66 4.70 7.47
N ILE A 142 -6.77 5.55 8.49
CA ILE A 142 -7.67 6.71 8.47
C ILE A 142 -7.20 7.75 7.45
N ILE A 143 -5.89 7.97 7.33
CA ILE A 143 -5.31 8.89 6.35
C ILE A 143 -5.60 8.39 4.92
N GLY A 144 -5.30 7.13 4.65
CA GLY A 144 -5.52 6.49 3.35
C GLY A 144 -4.57 6.97 2.25
N GLY A 145 -4.81 6.53 1.02
CA GLY A 145 -4.03 6.88 -0.18
C GLY A 145 -4.50 8.16 -0.89
N SER A 146 -4.11 8.32 -2.17
CA SER A 146 -4.45 9.50 -2.98
C SER A 146 -5.94 9.56 -3.35
N ILE A 147 -6.41 10.73 -3.82
CA ILE A 147 -7.85 10.96 -4.10
C ILE A 147 -8.41 9.97 -5.13
N ILE A 148 -7.67 9.70 -6.19
CA ILE A 148 -8.12 8.79 -7.26
C ILE A 148 -7.38 7.46 -7.17
N SER A 149 -7.24 6.94 -5.97
CA SER A 149 -6.72 5.60 -5.69
C SER A 149 -7.86 4.63 -5.37
N THR A 150 -7.54 3.34 -5.33
CA THR A 150 -8.51 2.30 -4.92
C THR A 150 -8.75 2.26 -3.42
N THR A 151 -7.91 2.95 -2.63
CA THR A 151 -7.94 2.93 -1.17
C THR A 151 -9.09 3.77 -0.61
N SER A 152 -9.55 3.42 0.57
CA SER A 152 -10.48 4.22 1.38
C SER A 152 -9.73 5.28 2.22
N GLY A 153 -10.32 5.79 3.27
CA GLY A 153 -9.75 6.82 4.15
C GLY A 153 -10.17 8.25 3.81
N ILE A 154 -9.79 9.21 4.64
CA ILE A 154 -10.18 10.62 4.51
C ILE A 154 -9.47 11.30 3.32
N LYS A 155 -8.30 10.81 2.96
CA LYS A 155 -7.39 11.28 1.90
C LYS A 155 -6.71 12.62 2.22
N PRO A 156 -5.37 12.71 2.09
CA PRO A 156 -4.59 13.87 2.56
C PRO A 156 -5.02 15.20 1.94
N LEU A 157 -5.34 15.20 0.66
CA LEU A 157 -5.73 16.44 -0.03
C LEU A 157 -7.10 16.96 0.44
N ARG A 158 -8.02 16.09 0.82
CA ARG A 158 -9.31 16.51 1.42
C ARG A 158 -9.08 17.16 2.78
N ILE A 159 -8.19 16.60 3.62
CA ILE A 159 -7.81 17.19 4.90
C ILE A 159 -7.22 18.58 4.68
N TYR A 160 -6.30 18.73 3.72
CA TYR A 160 -5.69 20.01 3.38
C TYR A 160 -6.73 21.06 2.96
N ILE A 161 -7.68 20.68 2.08
CA ILE A 161 -8.75 21.58 1.63
C ILE A 161 -9.65 22.01 2.79
N LEU A 162 -10.03 21.06 3.66
CA LEU A 162 -10.86 21.36 4.84
C LEU A 162 -10.16 22.35 5.79
N ILE A 163 -8.90 22.15 6.09
CA ILE A 163 -8.12 23.05 6.93
C ILE A 163 -8.03 24.43 6.26
N LYS A 164 -7.70 24.50 4.97
CA LYS A 164 -7.59 25.76 4.24
C LYS A 164 -8.92 26.53 4.12
N SER A 165 -10.04 25.83 4.07
CA SER A 165 -11.37 26.46 3.97
C SER A 165 -11.90 26.94 5.33
N SER A 166 -11.35 26.47 6.45
CA SER A 166 -11.77 26.88 7.80
C SER A 166 -10.97 28.09 8.35
N PHE A 167 -9.95 28.53 7.64
CA PHE A 167 -9.18 29.76 7.87
C PHE A 167 -9.35 30.76 6.72
#